data_1242a0f3dc1d4583caa7aa7fe1903520
#
_entry.id   1242a0f3dc1d4583caa7aa7fe1903520
#
_cell.length_a   1.000
_cell.length_b   1.000
_cell.length_c   1.000
_cell.angle_alpha   90.00
_cell.angle_beta   90.00
_cell.angle_gamma   90.00
#
_symmetry.space_group_name_H-M   'P 1'
#
loop_
_entity.id
_entity.type
_entity.pdbx_description
1 polymer ?
#
loop_
_entity_poly.entity_id
_entity_poly.type
_entity_poly.pdbx_seq_one_letter_code
_entity_poly.pdbx_strand_id
1 'polypeptide(L)'
;MGNNKFRVITPLMDITDLTVRQAERTFFAYKDKKIIIDCVFADDQWFLTDEYANYTFDFRIAPDDYKQFGESISLTLEDFKLYLKTFVIGLMGSYVIGSIRNLIHYIKKFVTYPTDDLNNFKDASFIVFLQRMSDFVSVIPSDGREKQLDKLLLQIDDVQDNIFLMSPALKKQRMLATFDSYFLFNDILQKFWDDCQNLQEKIFFYPLRFWWTISGVVPMRPREVLLTQRNCLSVIDGKNYLTIRKNKIKGNGRTKEYKIDSDYTTFKCEIPENIANEIQWYVNATDSYMDNELLTLFLTDTHYTKWDRSRPSNSRYYTYVNLRTCLRYFYTDIICGRYGYNIVDRINGQHLGENEINYLHLGDTRHIALINSILEGANPAIAAVLAGQETPEVTAHYYSNITELIECKTYRQLKSLAKGNKNYVINRPSHLLNIGEFITLEDDSRCYSERVRRGDFSDCCKVCGPGGEIGYCPDCTYHRSNGSVFRDESNTYKNRIMLDCENLTSITEKVRKSQGSQEEILQALLKLSSSSYSYQQFLYETTITGGCKENG
;
A
#
# COMPACT_ATOMS: atom_id res chain seq x y z
N MET A 1 -15.37 15.94 11.97
CA MET A 1 -14.75 16.83 10.97
C MET A 1 -13.24 16.61 11.01
N GLY A 2 -12.73 15.67 10.21
CA GLY A 2 -11.30 15.36 10.13
C GLY A 2 -10.65 16.35 9.17
N ASN A 3 -9.86 17.26 9.70
CA ASN A 3 -8.99 18.13 8.91
C ASN A 3 -7.98 17.25 8.15
N ASN A 4 -8.24 16.97 6.89
CA ASN A 4 -7.22 16.57 5.95
C ASN A 4 -6.27 17.76 5.76
N LYS A 5 -5.31 17.90 6.67
CA LYS A 5 -4.19 18.82 6.47
C LYS A 5 -3.32 18.25 5.35
N PHE A 6 -3.60 18.64 4.12
CA PHE A 6 -2.62 18.52 3.05
C PHE A 6 -1.38 19.30 3.51
N ARG A 7 -0.24 18.64 3.65
CA ARG A 7 1.03 19.31 3.90
C ARG A 7 1.33 20.17 2.67
N VAL A 8 1.18 21.47 2.80
CA VAL A 8 1.88 22.42 1.93
C VAL A 8 3.36 22.26 2.25
N ILE A 9 4.09 21.54 1.42
CA ILE A 9 5.50 21.18 1.68
C ILE A 9 6.43 22.34 1.33
N THR A 10 5.96 23.31 0.55
CA THR A 10 6.72 24.52 0.22
C THR A 10 5.76 25.69 0.25
N PRO A 11 6.09 26.83 0.88
CA PRO A 11 5.34 28.05 0.65
C PRO A 11 5.42 28.35 -0.85
N LEU A 12 4.30 28.32 -1.53
CA LEU A 12 4.21 28.75 -2.91
C LEU A 12 4.55 30.24 -2.92
N MET A 13 5.60 30.59 -3.61
CA MET A 13 6.00 32.00 -3.80
C MET A 13 5.35 32.49 -5.07
N ASP A 14 4.86 33.72 -5.05
CA ASP A 14 4.34 34.39 -6.24
C ASP A 14 5.36 34.34 -7.37
N ILE A 15 4.88 34.12 -8.57
CA ILE A 15 5.76 34.10 -9.76
C ILE A 15 6.13 35.55 -10.08
N THR A 16 7.41 35.83 -9.99
CA THR A 16 8.05 37.11 -10.32
C THR A 16 9.22 36.85 -11.24
N ASP A 17 9.78 37.89 -11.83
CA ASP A 17 11.02 37.75 -12.64
C ASP A 17 12.14 37.07 -11.86
N LEU A 18 12.22 37.28 -10.54
CA LEU A 18 13.24 36.65 -9.70
C LEU A 18 12.99 35.16 -9.57
N THR A 19 11.74 34.74 -9.34
CA THR A 19 11.40 33.31 -9.22
C THR A 19 11.52 32.59 -10.55
N VAL A 20 11.23 33.25 -11.69
CA VAL A 20 11.49 32.69 -13.02
C VAL A 20 12.98 32.44 -13.23
N ARG A 21 13.85 33.43 -12.94
CA ARG A 21 15.31 33.25 -13.04
C ARG A 21 15.82 32.16 -12.10
N GLN A 22 15.23 32.00 -10.93
CA GLN A 22 15.59 30.95 -10.00
C GLN A 22 15.13 29.58 -10.51
N ALA A 23 13.96 29.49 -11.11
CA ALA A 23 13.49 28.26 -11.76
C ALA A 23 14.40 27.85 -12.92
N GLU A 24 14.86 28.79 -13.75
CA GLU A 24 15.84 28.52 -14.80
C GLU A 24 17.16 27.97 -14.23
N ARG A 25 17.70 28.58 -13.17
CA ARG A 25 18.91 28.08 -12.51
C ARG A 25 18.70 26.66 -11.95
N THR A 26 17.54 26.40 -11.35
CA THR A 26 17.19 25.09 -10.82
C THR A 26 17.04 24.06 -11.94
N PHE A 27 16.45 24.46 -13.07
CA PHE A 27 16.37 23.62 -14.28
C PHE A 27 17.76 23.18 -14.73
N PHE A 28 18.71 24.13 -14.86
CA PHE A 28 20.08 23.80 -15.25
C PHE A 28 20.79 22.92 -14.21
N ALA A 29 20.56 23.12 -12.91
CA ALA A 29 21.09 22.23 -11.87
C ALA A 29 20.57 20.79 -12.01
N TYR A 30 19.29 20.59 -12.39
CA TYR A 30 18.77 19.25 -12.71
C TYR A 30 19.34 18.70 -14.03
N LYS A 31 19.64 19.56 -15.00
CA LYS A 31 20.30 19.16 -16.23
C LYS A 31 21.75 18.72 -15.99
N ASP A 32 22.50 19.41 -15.15
CA ASP A 32 23.86 19.02 -14.75
C ASP A 32 23.86 17.66 -14.02
N LYS A 33 22.83 17.39 -13.22
CA LYS A 33 22.59 16.09 -12.57
C LYS A 33 22.10 15.00 -13.54
N LYS A 34 21.91 15.31 -14.83
CA LYS A 34 21.33 14.41 -15.85
C LYS A 34 19.93 13.88 -15.48
N ILE A 35 19.16 14.67 -14.76
CA ILE A 35 17.74 14.40 -14.49
C ILE A 35 16.89 14.98 -15.62
N ILE A 36 17.23 16.16 -16.13
CA ILE A 36 16.68 16.76 -17.33
C ILE A 36 17.69 16.50 -18.46
N ILE A 37 17.20 16.07 -19.63
CA ILE A 37 18.02 15.55 -20.72
C ILE A 37 17.70 16.34 -22.00
N ASP A 38 18.74 16.78 -22.72
CA ASP A 38 18.68 17.27 -24.09
C ASP A 38 17.59 18.30 -24.40
N CYS A 39 17.30 19.22 -23.48
CA CYS A 39 16.36 20.31 -23.69
C CYS A 39 16.82 21.58 -22.98
N VAL A 40 16.19 22.71 -23.30
CA VAL A 40 16.38 24.00 -22.63
C VAL A 40 15.07 24.43 -21.95
N PHE A 41 15.14 25.37 -21.02
CA PHE A 41 13.98 25.81 -20.24
C PHE A 41 12.85 26.37 -21.12
N ALA A 42 13.21 27.03 -22.23
CA ALA A 42 12.25 27.60 -23.17
C ALA A 42 11.45 26.53 -23.95
N ASP A 43 11.98 25.31 -24.10
CA ASP A 43 11.35 24.27 -24.92
C ASP A 43 9.96 23.89 -24.38
N ASP A 44 9.05 23.61 -25.29
CA ASP A 44 7.69 23.15 -24.95
C ASP A 44 7.62 21.67 -24.55
N GLN A 45 8.72 20.96 -24.64
CA GLN A 45 8.85 19.59 -24.15
C GLN A 45 10.16 19.42 -23.39
N TRP A 46 10.06 18.87 -22.17
CA TRP A 46 11.23 18.48 -21.40
C TRP A 46 11.29 16.98 -21.25
N PHE A 47 12.48 16.42 -21.41
CA PHE A 47 12.75 15.00 -21.22
C PHE A 47 13.45 14.79 -19.89
N LEU A 48 12.91 13.93 -19.05
CA LEU A 48 13.40 13.72 -17.70
C LEU A 48 13.58 12.23 -17.41
N THR A 49 14.46 11.93 -16.46
CA THR A 49 14.62 10.58 -15.93
C THR A 49 14.75 10.61 -14.40
N ASP A 50 14.29 9.54 -13.76
CA ASP A 50 14.61 9.22 -12.36
C ASP A 50 15.49 7.97 -12.26
N GLU A 51 16.30 7.74 -13.30
CA GLU A 51 17.15 6.56 -13.58
C GLU A 51 16.35 5.26 -13.77
N TYR A 52 15.14 5.17 -13.21
CA TYR A 52 14.28 4.01 -13.38
C TYR A 52 13.38 4.10 -14.61
N ALA A 53 12.86 5.28 -14.92
CA ALA A 53 11.98 5.50 -16.06
C ALA A 53 12.23 6.88 -16.68
N ASN A 54 11.89 7.01 -17.96
CA ASN A 54 11.94 8.27 -18.67
C ASN A 54 10.54 8.87 -18.72
N TYR A 55 10.50 10.19 -18.64
CA TYR A 55 9.28 10.99 -18.60
C TYR A 55 9.39 12.13 -19.59
N THR A 56 8.26 12.58 -20.13
CA THR A 56 8.16 13.81 -20.91
C THR A 56 7.20 14.75 -20.21
N PHE A 57 7.63 15.97 -19.93
CA PHE A 57 6.77 17.08 -19.60
C PHE A 57 6.41 17.80 -20.90
N ASP A 58 5.14 17.84 -21.24
CA ASP A 58 4.65 18.40 -22.49
C ASP A 58 3.77 19.62 -22.22
N PHE A 59 4.33 20.79 -22.47
CA PHE A 59 3.68 22.10 -22.26
C PHE A 59 2.96 22.62 -23.51
N ARG A 60 2.93 21.87 -24.61
CA ARG A 60 2.26 22.28 -25.83
C ARG A 60 0.76 22.36 -25.62
N ILE A 61 0.18 23.52 -25.91
CA ILE A 61 -1.26 23.79 -25.92
C ILE A 61 -1.55 24.46 -27.26
N ALA A 62 -2.57 24.02 -27.99
CA ALA A 62 -2.97 24.66 -29.19
C ALA A 62 -3.55 26.07 -28.89
N PRO A 63 -3.18 27.12 -29.66
CA PRO A 63 -3.69 28.46 -29.38
C PRO A 63 -5.21 28.55 -29.32
N ASP A 64 -5.90 27.84 -30.20
CA ASP A 64 -7.37 27.83 -30.25
C ASP A 64 -7.95 27.18 -28.98
N ASP A 65 -7.32 26.12 -28.44
CA ASP A 65 -7.74 25.46 -27.19
C ASP A 65 -7.52 26.33 -25.96
N TYR A 66 -6.52 27.23 -25.99
CA TYR A 66 -6.20 28.13 -24.89
C TYR A 66 -7.02 29.42 -24.91
N LYS A 67 -7.52 29.85 -26.07
CA LYS A 67 -8.08 31.19 -26.32
C LYS A 67 -9.13 31.58 -25.27
N GLN A 68 -10.15 30.77 -25.08
CA GLN A 68 -11.25 31.07 -24.15
C GLN A 68 -10.75 31.21 -22.70
N PHE A 69 -9.87 30.31 -22.28
CA PHE A 69 -9.28 30.34 -20.93
C PHE A 69 -8.40 31.59 -20.76
N GLY A 70 -7.50 31.86 -21.71
CA GLY A 70 -6.60 33.00 -21.68
C GLY A 70 -7.35 34.35 -21.63
N GLU A 71 -8.42 34.48 -22.42
CA GLU A 71 -9.30 35.65 -22.38
C GLU A 71 -10.00 35.81 -21.02
N SER A 72 -10.42 34.72 -20.39
CA SER A 72 -11.12 34.72 -19.09
C SER A 72 -10.26 35.25 -17.94
N ILE A 73 -8.93 35.01 -18.00
CA ILE A 73 -7.97 35.44 -16.98
C ILE A 73 -7.03 36.54 -17.45
N SER A 74 -7.21 37.06 -18.67
CA SER A 74 -6.37 38.09 -19.28
C SER A 74 -4.86 37.71 -19.29
N LEU A 75 -4.53 36.48 -19.67
CA LEU A 75 -3.17 35.96 -19.69
C LEU A 75 -2.82 35.40 -21.08
N THR A 76 -1.64 35.74 -21.59
CA THR A 76 -1.16 35.19 -22.86
C THR A 76 -0.77 33.72 -22.72
N LEU A 77 -0.79 32.96 -23.82
CA LEU A 77 -0.36 31.56 -23.82
C LEU A 77 1.13 31.42 -23.45
N GLU A 78 1.97 32.35 -23.90
CA GLU A 78 3.40 32.29 -23.60
C GLU A 78 3.71 32.56 -22.13
N ASP A 79 3.04 33.55 -21.52
CA ASP A 79 3.16 33.81 -20.08
C ASP A 79 2.62 32.63 -19.26
N PHE A 80 1.49 32.07 -19.68
CA PHE A 80 0.93 30.87 -19.05
C PHE A 80 1.92 29.71 -19.06
N LYS A 81 2.54 29.42 -20.19
CA LYS A 81 3.55 28.37 -20.31
C LYS A 81 4.77 28.67 -19.44
N LEU A 82 5.23 29.92 -19.40
CA LEU A 82 6.34 30.36 -18.57
C LEU A 82 6.03 30.14 -17.08
N TYR A 83 4.84 30.55 -16.65
CA TYR A 83 4.42 30.37 -15.25
C TYR A 83 4.23 28.91 -14.90
N LEU A 84 3.65 28.10 -15.79
CA LEU A 84 3.52 26.66 -15.60
C LEU A 84 4.88 25.95 -15.48
N LYS A 85 5.85 26.30 -16.33
CA LYS A 85 7.22 25.79 -16.27
C LYS A 85 7.91 26.16 -14.95
N THR A 86 7.74 27.42 -14.51
CA THR A 86 8.29 27.92 -13.24
C THR A 86 7.69 27.17 -12.06
N PHE A 87 6.37 27.02 -12.02
CA PHE A 87 5.65 26.26 -11.00
C PHE A 87 6.09 24.79 -10.94
N VAL A 88 6.20 24.14 -12.10
CA VAL A 88 6.63 22.74 -12.22
C VAL A 88 8.03 22.53 -11.66
N ILE A 89 8.97 23.41 -11.93
CA ILE A 89 10.33 23.35 -11.35
C ILE A 89 10.27 23.52 -9.83
N GLY A 90 9.41 24.39 -9.30
CA GLY A 90 9.18 24.54 -7.87
C GLY A 90 8.66 23.28 -7.18
N LEU A 91 7.94 22.42 -7.91
CA LEU A 91 7.46 21.14 -7.40
C LEU A 91 8.52 20.02 -7.45
N MET A 92 9.57 20.17 -8.25
CA MET A 92 10.66 19.19 -8.30
C MET A 92 11.39 19.12 -6.94
N GLY A 93 11.87 17.95 -6.60
CA GLY A 93 12.43 17.68 -5.28
C GLY A 93 11.39 17.28 -4.23
N SER A 94 10.16 17.79 -4.32
CA SER A 94 9.05 17.45 -3.40
C SER A 94 8.18 16.30 -3.93
N TYR A 95 7.94 16.27 -5.24
CA TYR A 95 7.06 15.29 -5.90
C TYR A 95 7.86 14.34 -6.79
N VAL A 96 7.31 13.15 -7.05
CA VAL A 96 7.85 12.23 -8.06
C VAL A 96 7.54 12.76 -9.47
N ILE A 97 8.47 12.58 -10.41
CA ILE A 97 8.37 13.11 -11.78
C ILE A 97 7.05 12.68 -12.44
N GLY A 98 6.62 11.42 -12.25
CA GLY A 98 5.36 10.93 -12.79
C GLY A 98 4.12 11.67 -12.28
N SER A 99 4.11 12.15 -11.03
CA SER A 99 3.02 12.96 -10.48
C SER A 99 3.00 14.36 -11.09
N ILE A 100 4.17 14.96 -11.28
CA ILE A 100 4.29 16.28 -11.93
C ILE A 100 3.84 16.19 -13.39
N ARG A 101 4.24 15.13 -14.12
CA ARG A 101 3.77 14.88 -15.49
C ARG A 101 2.24 14.79 -15.56
N ASN A 102 1.62 14.06 -14.63
CA ASN A 102 0.17 13.96 -14.59
C ASN A 102 -0.48 15.31 -14.28
N LEU A 103 0.11 16.10 -13.38
CA LEU A 103 -0.36 17.46 -13.07
C LEU A 103 -0.37 18.34 -14.34
N ILE A 104 0.74 18.37 -15.10
CA ILE A 104 0.80 19.11 -16.37
C ILE A 104 -0.31 18.65 -17.31
N HIS A 105 -0.52 17.34 -17.45
CA HIS A 105 -1.60 16.80 -18.28
C HIS A 105 -2.98 17.29 -17.83
N TYR A 106 -3.26 17.32 -16.53
CA TYR A 106 -4.54 17.78 -16.02
C TYR A 106 -4.72 19.30 -16.12
N ILE A 107 -3.65 20.08 -15.90
CA ILE A 107 -3.69 21.54 -16.13
C ILE A 107 -4.01 21.83 -17.61
N LYS A 108 -3.33 21.15 -18.54
CA LYS A 108 -3.65 21.27 -19.97
C LYS A 108 -5.10 20.93 -20.26
N LYS A 109 -5.59 19.81 -19.72
CA LYS A 109 -6.98 19.40 -19.88
C LYS A 109 -7.95 20.43 -19.31
N PHE A 110 -7.63 21.05 -18.19
CA PHE A 110 -8.46 22.09 -17.56
C PHE A 110 -8.57 23.35 -18.44
N VAL A 111 -7.48 23.81 -19.04
CA VAL A 111 -7.50 25.01 -19.87
C VAL A 111 -8.17 24.79 -21.24
N THR A 112 -8.30 23.54 -21.71
CA THR A 112 -9.00 23.21 -22.96
C THR A 112 -10.50 23.02 -22.79
N TYR A 113 -11.00 22.91 -21.52
CA TYR A 113 -12.43 22.80 -21.27
C TYR A 113 -13.01 24.16 -20.92
N PRO A 114 -14.21 24.51 -21.43
CA PRO A 114 -14.95 25.68 -20.95
C PRO A 114 -15.16 25.60 -19.43
N THR A 115 -14.98 26.73 -18.75
CA THR A 115 -15.15 26.82 -17.29
C THR A 115 -16.54 26.39 -16.81
N ASP A 116 -17.55 26.44 -17.69
CA ASP A 116 -18.91 26.04 -17.40
C ASP A 116 -19.11 24.51 -17.36
N ASP A 117 -18.16 23.73 -17.91
CA ASP A 117 -18.21 22.27 -17.95
C ASP A 117 -17.41 21.57 -16.82
N LEU A 118 -16.86 22.31 -15.87
CA LEU A 118 -16.12 21.77 -14.72
C LEU A 118 -16.95 20.77 -13.90
N ASN A 119 -18.28 20.91 -13.89
CA ASN A 119 -19.21 19.97 -13.26
C ASN A 119 -19.21 18.55 -13.88
N ASN A 120 -18.60 18.36 -15.04
CA ASN A 120 -18.45 17.05 -15.68
C ASN A 120 -17.27 16.24 -15.14
N PHE A 121 -16.39 16.83 -14.34
CA PHE A 121 -15.30 16.14 -13.67
C PHE A 121 -15.77 15.42 -12.40
N LYS A 122 -16.44 14.28 -12.58
CA LYS A 122 -16.99 13.48 -11.46
C LYS A 122 -15.98 12.50 -10.86
N ASP A 123 -14.74 12.44 -11.36
CA ASP A 123 -13.75 11.49 -10.89
C ASP A 123 -13.07 11.98 -9.61
N ALA A 124 -13.22 11.22 -8.53
CA ALA A 124 -12.58 11.48 -7.24
C ALA A 124 -11.04 11.60 -7.32
N SER A 125 -10.40 10.99 -8.34
CA SER A 125 -8.97 11.17 -8.59
C SER A 125 -8.63 12.59 -9.03
N PHE A 126 -9.60 13.32 -9.55
CA PHE A 126 -9.44 14.68 -10.04
C PHE A 126 -9.29 15.73 -8.91
N ILE A 127 -9.80 15.46 -7.72
CA ILE A 127 -9.70 16.39 -6.57
C ILE A 127 -8.24 16.77 -6.26
N VAL A 128 -7.35 15.79 -6.26
CA VAL A 128 -5.92 16.03 -5.99
C VAL A 128 -5.34 17.01 -7.02
N PHE A 129 -5.83 16.96 -8.24
CA PHE A 129 -5.38 17.84 -9.33
C PHE A 129 -6.03 19.22 -9.24
N LEU A 130 -7.29 19.30 -8.85
CA LEU A 130 -7.96 20.59 -8.58
C LEU A 130 -7.24 21.37 -7.48
N GLN A 131 -6.81 20.70 -6.40
CA GLN A 131 -6.01 21.33 -5.36
C GLN A 131 -4.69 21.89 -5.93
N ARG A 132 -4.01 21.14 -6.80
CA ARG A 132 -2.78 21.62 -7.43
C ARG A 132 -3.03 22.70 -8.48
N MET A 133 -4.19 22.67 -9.11
CA MET A 133 -4.63 23.74 -10.00
C MET A 133 -4.88 25.04 -9.22
N SER A 134 -5.56 24.95 -8.08
CA SER A 134 -5.72 26.08 -7.16
C SER A 134 -4.37 26.62 -6.70
N ASP A 135 -3.44 25.75 -6.28
CA ASP A 135 -2.07 26.13 -5.92
C ASP A 135 -1.34 26.86 -7.07
N PHE A 136 -1.52 26.39 -8.31
CA PHE A 136 -0.92 27.03 -9.49
C PHE A 136 -1.56 28.40 -9.79
N VAL A 137 -2.88 28.48 -9.80
CA VAL A 137 -3.60 29.74 -10.06
C VAL A 137 -3.26 30.80 -9.01
N SER A 138 -3.10 30.39 -7.73
CA SER A 138 -2.77 31.31 -6.64
C SER A 138 -1.39 31.95 -6.74
N VAL A 139 -0.46 31.38 -7.53
CA VAL A 139 0.89 31.95 -7.72
C VAL A 139 1.06 32.71 -9.04
N ILE A 140 0.03 32.75 -9.90
CA ILE A 140 0.05 33.56 -11.11
C ILE A 140 0.06 35.05 -10.72
N PRO A 141 0.94 35.88 -11.31
CA PRO A 141 0.99 37.30 -11.03
C PRO A 141 -0.37 37.96 -11.26
N SER A 142 -0.81 38.75 -10.29
CA SER A 142 -2.12 39.42 -10.38
C SER A 142 -2.14 40.47 -11.48
N ASP A 143 -1.16 41.37 -11.54
CA ASP A 143 -0.95 42.38 -12.59
C ASP A 143 -2.24 42.98 -13.18
N GLY A 144 -3.19 43.35 -12.30
CA GLY A 144 -4.49 43.89 -12.69
C GLY A 144 -5.56 42.87 -13.08
N ARG A 145 -5.31 41.58 -12.87
CA ARG A 145 -6.23 40.44 -13.13
C ARG A 145 -6.77 39.78 -11.85
N GLU A 146 -6.66 40.44 -10.68
CA GLU A 146 -7.06 39.90 -9.37
C GLU A 146 -8.48 39.34 -9.41
N LYS A 147 -9.44 40.10 -9.94
CA LYS A 147 -10.83 39.68 -10.00
C LYS A 147 -11.08 38.43 -10.83
N GLN A 148 -10.31 38.26 -11.93
CA GLN A 148 -10.42 37.11 -12.80
C GLN A 148 -9.84 35.87 -12.12
N LEU A 149 -8.68 36.00 -11.47
CA LEU A 149 -8.03 34.92 -10.73
C LEU A 149 -8.86 34.48 -9.52
N ASP A 150 -9.41 35.45 -8.75
CA ASP A 150 -10.31 35.18 -7.62
C ASP A 150 -11.57 34.43 -8.07
N LYS A 151 -12.17 34.87 -9.20
CA LYS A 151 -13.33 34.18 -9.77
C LYS A 151 -12.98 32.74 -10.16
N LEU A 152 -11.81 32.50 -10.78
CA LEU A 152 -11.35 31.16 -11.16
C LEU A 152 -11.10 30.29 -9.94
N LEU A 153 -10.47 30.82 -8.89
CA LEU A 153 -10.25 30.10 -7.64
C LEU A 153 -11.57 29.69 -6.98
N LEU A 154 -12.54 30.58 -6.91
CA LEU A 154 -13.87 30.27 -6.40
C LEU A 154 -14.57 29.18 -7.20
N GLN A 155 -14.44 29.19 -8.54
CA GLN A 155 -14.99 28.13 -9.37
C GLN A 155 -14.31 26.77 -9.12
N ILE A 156 -13.00 26.75 -8.88
CA ILE A 156 -12.26 25.52 -8.55
C ILE A 156 -12.72 24.99 -7.19
N ASP A 157 -12.89 25.86 -6.19
CA ASP A 157 -13.36 25.50 -4.85
C ASP A 157 -14.79 24.96 -4.88
N ASP A 158 -15.71 25.61 -5.62
CA ASP A 158 -17.08 25.13 -5.82
C ASP A 158 -17.12 23.72 -6.43
N VAL A 159 -16.26 23.44 -7.41
CA VAL A 159 -16.16 22.10 -8.01
C VAL A 159 -15.61 21.08 -7.00
N GLN A 160 -14.61 21.47 -6.20
CA GLN A 160 -14.10 20.61 -5.13
C GLN A 160 -15.18 20.25 -4.11
N ASP A 161 -15.94 21.26 -3.64
CA ASP A 161 -17.00 21.09 -2.66
C ASP A 161 -18.12 20.20 -3.22
N ASN A 162 -18.53 20.41 -4.47
CA ASN A 162 -19.51 19.57 -5.15
C ASN A 162 -19.06 18.11 -5.26
N ILE A 163 -17.78 17.85 -5.60
CA ILE A 163 -17.24 16.50 -5.64
C ILE A 163 -17.20 15.87 -4.25
N PHE A 164 -16.85 16.65 -3.19
CA PHE A 164 -16.88 16.18 -1.80
C PHE A 164 -18.30 15.84 -1.34
N LEU A 165 -19.30 16.63 -1.71
CA LEU A 165 -20.70 16.40 -1.37
C LEU A 165 -21.28 15.18 -2.11
N MET A 166 -20.94 15.00 -3.39
CA MET A 166 -21.43 13.89 -4.21
C MET A 166 -20.71 12.56 -3.94
N SER A 167 -19.53 12.59 -3.33
CA SER A 167 -18.73 11.41 -3.04
C SER A 167 -18.40 11.32 -1.55
N PRO A 168 -19.35 10.95 -0.67
CA PRO A 168 -19.04 10.66 0.74
C PRO A 168 -17.97 9.61 0.91
N ALA A 169 -17.69 8.86 -0.14
CA ALA A 169 -16.68 7.81 -0.22
C ALA A 169 -15.23 8.29 -0.40
N LEU A 170 -14.94 9.60 -0.36
CA LEU A 170 -13.56 10.11 -0.37
C LEU A 170 -12.80 9.84 0.95
N LYS A 171 -13.47 9.37 1.97
CA LYS A 171 -12.85 8.60 3.07
C LYS A 171 -12.52 7.17 2.62
N LYS A 172 -12.22 6.94 1.35
CA LYS A 172 -11.99 5.59 0.83
C LYS A 172 -10.78 4.97 1.50
N GLN A 173 -11.06 4.19 2.53
CA GLN A 173 -10.26 3.01 2.81
C GLN A 173 -10.12 2.26 1.49
N ARG A 174 -8.88 1.94 1.13
CA ARG A 174 -8.64 1.14 -0.07
C ARG A 174 -9.38 -0.19 0.09
N MET A 175 -10.35 -0.44 -0.76
CA MET A 175 -11.07 -1.71 -0.75
C MET A 175 -10.11 -2.82 -1.17
N LEU A 176 -9.83 -3.74 -0.26
CA LEU A 176 -9.04 -4.95 -0.52
C LEU A 176 -9.92 -5.97 -1.28
N ALA A 177 -9.30 -6.94 -1.91
CA ALA A 177 -9.98 -8.15 -2.33
C ALA A 177 -10.39 -8.96 -1.09
N THR A 178 -11.30 -9.89 -1.22
CA THR A 178 -11.60 -10.83 -0.14
C THR A 178 -10.35 -11.64 0.22
N PHE A 179 -10.20 -12.00 1.48
CA PHE A 179 -9.03 -12.78 1.90
C PHE A 179 -9.00 -14.16 1.24
N ASP A 180 -10.16 -14.73 0.95
CA ASP A 180 -10.26 -15.97 0.16
C ASP A 180 -9.61 -15.83 -1.23
N SER A 181 -9.77 -14.67 -1.88
CA SER A 181 -9.10 -14.40 -3.16
C SER A 181 -7.57 -14.39 -3.04
N TYR A 182 -7.01 -13.83 -1.94
CA TYR A 182 -5.57 -13.85 -1.73
C TYR A 182 -5.03 -15.27 -1.49
N PHE A 183 -5.76 -16.06 -0.74
CA PHE A 183 -5.39 -17.45 -0.49
C PHE A 183 -5.50 -18.29 -1.76
N LEU A 184 -6.61 -18.14 -2.48
CA LEU A 184 -6.83 -18.85 -3.74
C LEU A 184 -5.76 -18.48 -4.78
N PHE A 185 -5.43 -17.20 -4.88
CA PHE A 185 -4.33 -16.74 -5.75
C PHE A 185 -3.00 -17.41 -5.38
N ASN A 186 -2.68 -17.48 -4.08
CA ASN A 186 -1.48 -18.17 -3.60
C ASN A 186 -1.48 -19.65 -4.01
N ASP A 187 -2.58 -20.35 -3.80
CA ASP A 187 -2.69 -21.78 -4.09
C ASP A 187 -2.57 -22.05 -5.60
N ILE A 188 -3.20 -21.20 -6.42
CA ILE A 188 -3.10 -21.29 -7.88
C ILE A 188 -1.67 -20.98 -8.36
N LEU A 189 -1.03 -19.94 -7.80
CA LEU A 189 0.34 -19.57 -8.16
C LEU A 189 1.33 -20.68 -7.78
N GLN A 190 1.15 -21.28 -6.61
CA GLN A 190 1.97 -22.41 -6.18
C GLN A 190 1.75 -23.63 -7.10
N LYS A 191 0.50 -24.01 -7.34
CA LYS A 191 0.16 -25.13 -8.23
C LYS A 191 0.67 -24.91 -9.64
N PHE A 192 0.53 -23.70 -10.19
CA PHE A 192 1.11 -23.34 -11.48
C PHE A 192 2.64 -23.54 -11.48
N TRP A 193 3.31 -23.08 -10.41
CA TRP A 193 4.77 -23.17 -10.32
C TRP A 193 5.27 -24.61 -10.27
N ASP A 194 4.55 -25.47 -9.57
CA ASP A 194 4.89 -26.90 -9.44
C ASP A 194 4.60 -27.67 -10.74
N ASP A 195 3.47 -27.41 -11.39
CA ASP A 195 2.99 -28.16 -12.55
C ASP A 195 3.58 -27.69 -13.89
N CYS A 196 4.02 -26.42 -14.00
CA CYS A 196 4.46 -25.83 -15.26
C CYS A 196 5.81 -26.42 -15.73
N GLN A 197 5.82 -27.06 -16.88
CA GLN A 197 7.04 -27.59 -17.52
C GLN A 197 7.64 -26.63 -18.56
N ASN A 198 6.89 -25.58 -18.96
CA ASN A 198 7.35 -24.63 -19.95
C ASN A 198 8.28 -23.59 -19.29
N LEU A 199 9.58 -23.68 -19.60
CA LEU A 199 10.61 -22.80 -19.08
C LEU A 199 10.33 -21.32 -19.39
N GLN A 200 9.91 -21.01 -20.62
CA GLN A 200 9.63 -19.62 -21.04
C GLN A 200 8.44 -19.04 -20.27
N GLU A 201 7.43 -19.84 -20.01
CA GLU A 201 6.28 -19.42 -19.24
C GLU A 201 6.65 -19.18 -17.76
N LYS A 202 7.49 -20.04 -17.17
CA LYS A 202 8.04 -19.84 -15.83
C LYS A 202 8.88 -18.56 -15.74
N ILE A 203 9.77 -18.32 -16.70
CA ILE A 203 10.58 -17.09 -16.77
C ILE A 203 9.68 -15.87 -16.85
N PHE A 204 8.65 -15.90 -17.72
CA PHE A 204 7.72 -14.78 -17.89
C PHE A 204 6.97 -14.43 -16.59
N PHE A 205 6.50 -15.45 -15.84
CA PHE A 205 5.72 -15.24 -14.62
C PHE A 205 6.58 -15.14 -13.33
N TYR A 206 7.89 -15.35 -13.40
CA TYR A 206 8.74 -15.29 -12.22
C TYR A 206 8.73 -13.94 -11.51
N PRO A 207 8.72 -12.76 -12.17
CA PRO A 207 8.59 -11.47 -11.48
C PRO A 207 7.32 -11.38 -10.62
N LEU A 208 6.22 -12.00 -11.05
CA LEU A 208 4.98 -12.09 -10.29
C LEU A 208 5.13 -13.04 -9.09
N ARG A 209 5.75 -14.21 -9.30
CA ARG A 209 6.07 -15.18 -8.25
C ARG A 209 6.92 -14.56 -7.16
N PHE A 210 8.01 -13.93 -7.54
CA PHE A 210 8.92 -13.23 -6.63
C PHE A 210 8.20 -12.11 -5.86
N TRP A 211 7.46 -11.24 -6.58
CA TRP A 211 6.70 -10.17 -5.96
C TRP A 211 5.76 -10.72 -4.89
N TRP A 212 5.00 -11.76 -5.21
CA TRP A 212 4.04 -12.36 -4.28
C TRP A 212 4.73 -12.95 -3.05
N THR A 213 5.74 -13.78 -3.26
CA THR A 213 6.45 -14.49 -2.20
C THR A 213 7.19 -13.54 -1.26
N ILE A 214 7.96 -12.61 -1.82
CA ILE A 214 8.76 -11.69 -1.00
C ILE A 214 7.91 -10.62 -0.34
N SER A 215 6.95 -10.04 -1.06
CA SER A 215 6.07 -9.00 -0.47
C SER A 215 5.11 -9.54 0.57
N GLY A 216 4.84 -10.85 0.58
CA GLY A 216 4.07 -11.52 1.63
C GLY A 216 4.81 -11.63 2.96
N VAL A 217 6.15 -11.63 2.92
CA VAL A 217 7.04 -11.70 4.11
C VAL A 217 7.56 -10.32 4.48
N VAL A 218 8.09 -9.59 3.51
CA VAL A 218 8.64 -8.24 3.71
C VAL A 218 7.73 -7.22 3.03
N PRO A 219 7.10 -6.28 3.77
CA PRO A 219 6.17 -5.32 3.19
C PRO A 219 6.89 -4.35 2.25
N MET A 220 6.90 -4.69 0.96
CA MET A 220 7.57 -3.93 -0.11
C MET A 220 6.58 -3.18 -1.00
N ARG A 221 7.00 -2.02 -1.50
CA ARG A 221 6.31 -1.37 -2.62
C ARG A 221 6.70 -2.06 -3.93
N PRO A 222 5.81 -2.12 -4.93
CA PRO A 222 6.14 -2.77 -6.22
C PRO A 222 7.45 -2.26 -6.83
N ARG A 223 7.73 -0.96 -6.76
CA ARG A 223 8.98 -0.39 -7.27
C ARG A 223 10.22 -0.87 -6.48
N GLU A 224 10.10 -1.09 -5.18
CA GLU A 224 11.19 -1.63 -4.35
C GLU A 224 11.53 -3.06 -4.77
N VAL A 225 10.50 -3.87 -5.06
CA VAL A 225 10.66 -5.23 -5.63
C VAL A 225 11.37 -5.17 -6.98
N LEU A 226 10.94 -4.27 -7.86
CA LEU A 226 11.47 -4.16 -9.23
C LEU A 226 12.90 -3.62 -9.29
N LEU A 227 13.35 -2.91 -8.25
CA LEU A 227 14.72 -2.43 -8.10
C LEU A 227 15.65 -3.43 -7.40
N THR A 228 15.20 -4.66 -7.12
CA THR A 228 16.07 -5.73 -6.62
C THR A 228 17.20 -5.98 -7.60
N GLN A 229 18.43 -6.05 -7.11
CA GLN A 229 19.61 -6.24 -7.94
C GLN A 229 19.77 -7.71 -8.34
N ARG A 230 20.47 -7.95 -9.46
CA ARG A 230 20.74 -9.32 -9.92
C ARG A 230 21.65 -10.09 -8.96
N ASN A 231 22.57 -9.41 -8.29
CA ASN A 231 23.46 -9.95 -7.26
C ASN A 231 22.88 -9.80 -5.84
N CYS A 232 21.55 -9.91 -5.71
CA CYS A 232 20.85 -9.67 -4.45
C CYS A 232 21.08 -10.74 -3.37
N LEU A 233 21.58 -11.93 -3.75
CA LEU A 233 21.80 -13.02 -2.83
C LEU A 233 23.19 -12.96 -2.17
N SER A 234 23.24 -13.28 -0.90
CA SER A 234 24.49 -13.52 -0.16
C SER A 234 24.30 -14.60 0.90
N VAL A 235 25.37 -15.34 1.20
CA VAL A 235 25.37 -16.33 2.29
C VAL A 235 26.24 -15.77 3.41
N ILE A 236 25.73 -15.73 4.63
CA ILE A 236 26.41 -15.28 5.83
C ILE A 236 26.14 -16.32 6.93
N ASP A 237 27.17 -16.87 7.50
CA ASP A 237 27.07 -17.91 8.56
C ASP A 237 26.15 -19.09 8.20
N GLY A 238 26.19 -19.54 6.94
CA GLY A 238 25.37 -20.63 6.43
C GLY A 238 23.89 -20.28 6.18
N LYS A 239 23.50 -19.04 6.33
CA LYS A 239 22.14 -18.53 6.08
C LYS A 239 22.09 -17.71 4.81
N ASN A 240 20.98 -17.82 4.08
CA ASN A 240 20.74 -17.06 2.86
C ASN A 240 20.15 -15.70 3.18
N TYR A 241 20.69 -14.66 2.56
CA TYR A 241 20.20 -13.28 2.70
C TYR A 241 19.86 -12.69 1.34
N LEU A 242 18.72 -12.01 1.30
CA LEU A 242 18.28 -11.22 0.17
C LEU A 242 18.53 -9.72 0.46
N THR A 243 19.27 -9.07 -0.44
CA THR A 243 19.47 -7.61 -0.39
C THR A 243 18.39 -6.92 -1.22
N ILE A 244 17.60 -6.07 -0.59
CA ILE A 244 16.51 -5.31 -1.23
C ILE A 244 16.73 -3.81 -1.07
N ARG A 245 16.10 -3.02 -1.93
CA ARG A 245 16.10 -1.55 -1.86
C ARG A 245 14.82 -1.06 -1.21
N LYS A 246 14.94 -0.15 -0.23
CA LYS A 246 13.86 0.54 0.45
C LYS A 246 13.90 2.04 0.18
N ASN A 247 12.77 2.64 -0.13
CA ASN A 247 12.68 4.07 -0.38
C ASN A 247 12.87 4.87 0.91
N LYS A 248 13.88 5.77 0.96
CA LYS A 248 14.23 6.61 2.11
C LYS A 248 13.29 7.79 2.33
N ILE A 249 12.53 8.18 1.29
CA ILE A 249 12.02 9.55 1.16
C ILE A 249 10.56 9.68 1.53
N LYS A 250 9.80 8.58 1.49
CA LYS A 250 8.36 8.65 1.69
C LYS A 250 8.01 8.84 3.16
N GLY A 251 7.69 10.05 3.54
CA GLY A 251 7.27 10.45 4.89
C GLY A 251 8.15 11.50 5.56
N ASN A 252 9.42 11.65 5.18
CA ASN A 252 10.45 12.40 5.94
C ASN A 252 10.62 13.86 5.53
N GLY A 253 9.85 14.40 4.61
CA GLY A 253 10.07 15.76 4.12
C GLY A 253 11.44 15.95 3.42
N ARG A 254 12.15 14.87 3.11
CA ARG A 254 13.45 14.93 2.41
C ARG A 254 13.25 15.25 0.94
N THR A 255 14.16 16.04 0.42
CA THR A 255 14.23 16.38 -1.00
C THR A 255 14.55 15.12 -1.82
N LYS A 256 13.82 14.89 -2.92
CA LYS A 256 14.09 13.83 -3.88
C LYS A 256 15.21 14.25 -4.81
N GLU A 257 16.21 13.39 -4.91
CA GLU A 257 17.34 13.59 -5.83
C GLU A 257 17.09 12.97 -7.21
N TYR A 258 16.03 12.15 -7.35
CA TYR A 258 15.71 11.37 -8.55
C TYR A 258 16.84 10.42 -9.00
N LYS A 259 17.63 9.98 -8.01
CA LYS A 259 18.72 9.02 -8.17
C LYS A 259 18.43 7.79 -7.31
N ILE A 260 18.60 6.60 -7.89
CA ILE A 260 18.31 5.35 -7.18
C ILE A 260 19.16 5.23 -5.91
N ASP A 261 20.45 5.49 -5.99
CA ASP A 261 21.36 5.34 -4.85
C ASP A 261 21.12 6.41 -3.76
N SER A 262 20.66 7.60 -4.14
CA SER A 262 20.33 8.67 -3.18
C SER A 262 18.98 8.43 -2.51
N ASP A 263 17.97 8.04 -3.29
CA ASP A 263 16.57 7.95 -2.86
C ASP A 263 16.23 6.60 -2.20
N TYR A 264 17.10 5.59 -2.34
CA TYR A 264 16.91 4.26 -1.76
C TYR A 264 18.05 3.89 -0.83
N THR A 265 17.77 3.05 0.14
CA THR A 265 18.75 2.37 0.98
C THR A 265 18.66 0.87 0.77
N THR A 266 19.77 0.17 0.96
CA THR A 266 19.79 -1.28 0.95
C THR A 266 19.44 -1.85 2.33
N PHE A 267 18.70 -2.94 2.31
CA PHE A 267 18.31 -3.70 3.49
C PHE A 267 18.54 -5.18 3.21
N LYS A 268 19.13 -5.91 4.16
CA LYS A 268 19.32 -7.36 4.07
C LYS A 268 18.30 -8.06 4.94
N CYS A 269 17.62 -9.05 4.40
CA CYS A 269 16.73 -9.93 5.15
C CYS A 269 17.12 -11.38 4.95
N GLU A 270 17.08 -12.17 6.02
CA GLU A 270 17.24 -13.62 5.95
C GLU A 270 16.07 -14.23 5.18
N ILE A 271 16.33 -15.13 4.27
CA ILE A 271 15.33 -15.83 3.47
C ILE A 271 15.52 -17.34 3.53
N PRO A 272 14.46 -18.14 3.41
CA PRO A 272 14.54 -19.59 3.31
C PRO A 272 15.34 -20.04 2.08
N GLU A 273 15.97 -21.21 2.19
CA GLU A 273 16.81 -21.79 1.13
C GLU A 273 16.04 -22.02 -0.18
N ASN A 274 14.79 -22.46 -0.11
CA ASN A 274 13.95 -22.66 -1.29
C ASN A 274 13.73 -21.37 -2.08
N ILE A 275 13.57 -20.23 -1.39
CA ILE A 275 13.42 -18.91 -2.03
C ILE A 275 14.76 -18.49 -2.67
N ALA A 276 15.87 -18.70 -1.97
CA ALA A 276 17.20 -18.41 -2.53
C ALA A 276 17.47 -19.24 -3.80
N ASN A 277 17.10 -20.52 -3.78
CA ASN A 277 17.24 -21.43 -4.92
C ASN A 277 16.35 -21.00 -6.10
N GLU A 278 15.11 -20.53 -5.88
CA GLU A 278 14.25 -19.97 -6.93
C GLU A 278 14.86 -18.71 -7.56
N ILE A 279 15.44 -17.82 -6.76
CA ILE A 279 16.12 -16.61 -7.26
C ILE A 279 17.33 -17.01 -8.12
N GLN A 280 18.17 -17.91 -7.61
CA GLN A 280 19.36 -18.38 -8.33
C GLN A 280 18.98 -19.10 -9.63
N TRP A 281 17.91 -19.91 -9.60
CA TRP A 281 17.36 -20.53 -10.81
C TRP A 281 17.00 -19.48 -11.86
N TYR A 282 16.30 -18.41 -11.48
CA TYR A 282 15.89 -17.36 -12.41
C TYR A 282 17.10 -16.60 -12.98
N VAL A 283 18.09 -16.30 -12.14
CA VAL A 283 19.35 -15.67 -12.57
C VAL A 283 20.02 -16.55 -13.65
N ASN A 284 20.15 -17.84 -13.41
CA ASN A 284 20.78 -18.77 -14.35
C ASN A 284 19.95 -18.94 -15.63
N ALA A 285 18.63 -19.09 -15.51
CA ALA A 285 17.73 -19.28 -16.64
C ALA A 285 17.62 -18.05 -17.56
N THR A 286 17.98 -16.88 -17.06
CA THR A 286 17.93 -15.61 -17.81
C THR A 286 19.30 -15.04 -18.14
N ASP A 287 20.36 -15.79 -17.95
CA ASP A 287 21.73 -15.32 -18.19
C ASP A 287 21.97 -14.96 -19.65
N SER A 288 21.36 -15.71 -20.60
CA SER A 288 21.42 -15.44 -22.03
C SER A 288 20.65 -14.20 -22.50
N TYR A 289 19.74 -13.68 -21.67
CA TYR A 289 18.96 -12.46 -21.96
C TYR A 289 19.63 -11.18 -21.49
N MET A 290 20.84 -11.27 -20.96
CA MET A 290 21.46 -10.23 -20.18
C MET A 290 21.84 -9.01 -21.02
N ASP A 291 21.20 -7.88 -20.72
CA ASP A 291 21.80 -6.58 -20.89
C ASP A 291 22.53 -6.24 -19.58
N ASN A 292 23.85 -6.38 -19.56
CA ASN A 292 24.70 -6.24 -18.36
C ASN A 292 24.67 -4.84 -17.74
N GLU A 293 24.12 -3.85 -18.42
CA GLU A 293 24.07 -2.46 -17.92
C GLU A 293 23.02 -2.27 -16.80
N LEU A 294 22.01 -3.13 -16.71
CA LEU A 294 20.85 -2.86 -15.87
C LEU A 294 20.99 -3.34 -14.44
N LEU A 295 21.78 -4.36 -14.18
CA LEU A 295 22.08 -4.91 -12.86
C LEU A 295 20.83 -5.22 -11.99
N THR A 296 19.62 -5.19 -12.55
CA THR A 296 18.38 -5.56 -11.86
C THR A 296 18.05 -7.03 -12.07
N LEU A 297 17.37 -7.63 -11.08
CA LEU A 297 16.99 -9.06 -11.13
C LEU A 297 16.12 -9.35 -12.35
N PHE A 298 15.12 -8.51 -12.62
CA PHE A 298 14.15 -8.73 -13.69
C PHE A 298 14.60 -8.05 -14.98
N LEU A 299 14.50 -8.78 -16.08
CA LEU A 299 14.90 -8.32 -17.40
C LEU A 299 13.66 -8.03 -18.26
N THR A 300 13.68 -6.92 -18.98
CA THR A 300 12.57 -6.52 -19.85
C THR A 300 12.35 -7.49 -20.99
N ASP A 301 13.42 -8.10 -21.50
CA ASP A 301 13.37 -9.02 -22.65
C ASP A 301 12.52 -10.27 -22.34
N THR A 302 12.55 -10.76 -21.10
CA THR A 302 11.70 -11.89 -20.67
C THR A 302 10.21 -11.56 -20.73
N HIS A 303 9.84 -10.27 -20.59
CA HIS A 303 8.46 -9.82 -20.69
C HIS A 303 7.95 -9.86 -22.14
N TYR A 304 8.82 -9.58 -23.11
CA TYR A 304 8.43 -9.52 -24.53
C TYR A 304 8.44 -10.87 -25.23
N THR A 305 8.94 -11.93 -24.63
CA THR A 305 8.90 -13.29 -25.21
C THR A 305 7.47 -13.78 -25.43
N LYS A 306 6.51 -13.34 -24.62
CA LYS A 306 5.09 -13.70 -24.71
C LYS A 306 4.22 -12.57 -25.30
N TRP A 307 4.75 -11.35 -25.38
CA TRP A 307 3.98 -10.17 -25.75
C TRP A 307 4.30 -9.75 -27.17
N ASP A 308 3.33 -9.87 -28.05
CA ASP A 308 3.43 -9.47 -29.46
C ASP A 308 3.31 -7.93 -29.65
N ARG A 309 4.06 -7.16 -28.88
CA ARG A 309 4.11 -5.70 -28.95
C ARG A 309 5.55 -5.23 -29.07
N SER A 310 5.73 -4.14 -29.81
CA SER A 310 7.00 -3.45 -29.84
C SER A 310 7.43 -3.01 -28.44
N ARG A 311 8.71 -3.21 -28.11
CA ARG A 311 9.31 -2.79 -26.84
C ARG A 311 9.06 -1.29 -26.62
N PRO A 312 8.53 -0.85 -25.46
CA PRO A 312 8.50 0.56 -25.13
C PRO A 312 9.93 1.11 -25.12
N SER A 313 10.20 2.12 -25.95
CA SER A 313 11.54 2.71 -26.12
C SER A 313 12.04 3.49 -24.90
N ASN A 314 11.22 3.67 -23.88
CA ASN A 314 11.41 4.64 -22.80
C ASN A 314 11.75 4.03 -21.45
N SER A 315 11.99 2.73 -21.35
CA SER A 315 12.37 2.10 -20.09
C SER A 315 13.52 1.12 -20.25
N ARG A 316 14.55 1.32 -19.43
CA ARG A 316 15.71 0.43 -19.30
C ARG A 316 15.44 -0.74 -18.35
N TYR A 317 14.45 -0.60 -17.48
CA TYR A 317 14.15 -1.52 -16.38
C TYR A 317 12.81 -2.22 -16.57
N TYR A 318 12.65 -3.34 -15.93
CA TYR A 318 11.35 -3.99 -15.77
C TYR A 318 10.46 -3.10 -14.90
N THR A 319 9.39 -2.56 -15.50
CA THR A 319 8.59 -1.50 -14.89
C THR A 319 7.37 -2.03 -14.15
N TYR A 320 6.72 -1.13 -13.40
CA TYR A 320 5.41 -1.38 -12.81
C TYR A 320 4.36 -1.81 -13.85
N VAL A 321 4.42 -1.22 -15.05
CA VAL A 321 3.51 -1.58 -16.16
C VAL A 321 3.76 -3.01 -16.63
N ASN A 322 5.02 -3.43 -16.70
CA ASN A 322 5.38 -4.80 -17.06
C ASN A 322 4.84 -5.80 -16.01
N LEU A 323 5.06 -5.54 -14.71
CA LEU A 323 4.55 -6.41 -13.64
C LEU A 323 3.02 -6.45 -13.61
N ARG A 324 2.35 -5.31 -13.83
CA ARG A 324 0.89 -5.26 -13.94
C ARG A 324 0.38 -6.05 -15.13
N THR A 325 1.08 -6.01 -16.26
CA THR A 325 0.73 -6.80 -17.45
C THR A 325 0.95 -8.29 -17.19
N CYS A 326 2.05 -8.66 -16.53
CA CYS A 326 2.31 -10.02 -16.11
C CYS A 326 1.19 -10.55 -15.19
N LEU A 327 0.76 -9.76 -14.20
CA LEU A 327 -0.38 -10.10 -13.34
C LEU A 327 -1.68 -10.28 -14.16
N ARG A 328 -1.94 -9.41 -15.14
CA ARG A 328 -3.11 -9.52 -16.01
C ARG A 328 -3.09 -10.81 -16.81
N TYR A 329 -1.97 -11.17 -17.42
CA TYR A 329 -1.84 -12.43 -18.15
C TYR A 329 -1.96 -13.65 -17.24
N PHE A 330 -1.48 -13.56 -16.01
CA PHE A 330 -1.69 -14.63 -15.04
C PHE A 330 -3.18 -14.86 -14.74
N TYR A 331 -3.95 -13.78 -14.61
CA TYR A 331 -5.40 -13.89 -14.46
C TYR A 331 -6.06 -14.45 -15.72
N THR A 332 -5.79 -13.88 -16.90
CA THR A 332 -6.49 -14.30 -18.12
C THR A 332 -6.12 -15.71 -18.59
N ASP A 333 -4.85 -16.04 -18.59
CA ASP A 333 -4.35 -17.28 -19.21
C ASP A 333 -4.30 -18.44 -18.21
N ILE A 334 -3.94 -18.14 -16.95
CA ILE A 334 -3.76 -19.19 -15.94
C ILE A 334 -5.00 -19.34 -15.08
N ILE A 335 -5.41 -18.29 -14.36
CA ILE A 335 -6.54 -18.39 -13.42
C ILE A 335 -7.85 -18.70 -14.16
N CYS A 336 -8.18 -17.91 -15.19
CA CYS A 336 -9.40 -18.11 -15.97
C CYS A 336 -9.22 -19.21 -17.01
N GLY A 337 -8.17 -19.13 -17.84
CA GLY A 337 -8.00 -20.02 -18.98
C GLY A 337 -7.66 -21.46 -18.61
N ARG A 338 -6.76 -21.67 -17.62
CA ARG A 338 -6.29 -23.02 -17.24
C ARG A 338 -7.05 -23.61 -16.06
N TYR A 339 -7.43 -22.80 -15.07
CA TYR A 339 -8.09 -23.27 -13.85
C TYR A 339 -9.59 -22.96 -13.79
N GLY A 340 -10.16 -22.22 -14.76
CA GLY A 340 -11.61 -22.05 -14.93
C GLY A 340 -12.27 -21.11 -13.92
N TYR A 341 -11.54 -20.22 -13.25
CA TYR A 341 -12.11 -19.26 -12.32
C TYR A 341 -12.64 -18.01 -13.05
N ASN A 342 -13.69 -17.41 -12.50
CA ASN A 342 -14.27 -16.17 -12.97
C ASN A 342 -13.80 -14.98 -12.10
N ILE A 343 -13.39 -13.90 -12.77
CA ILE A 343 -13.02 -12.66 -12.07
C ILE A 343 -14.30 -11.89 -11.76
N VAL A 344 -14.48 -11.53 -10.49
CA VAL A 344 -15.61 -10.71 -10.02
C VAL A 344 -15.11 -9.42 -9.36
N ASP A 345 -15.94 -8.39 -9.43
CA ASP A 345 -15.64 -7.09 -8.83
C ASP A 345 -15.57 -7.17 -7.30
N ARG A 346 -14.83 -6.25 -6.70
CA ARG A 346 -14.70 -6.14 -5.24
C ARG A 346 -15.92 -5.43 -4.67
N ILE A 347 -16.64 -6.09 -3.78
CA ILE A 347 -17.80 -5.55 -3.06
C ILE A 347 -17.57 -5.79 -1.56
N ASN A 348 -17.86 -4.79 -0.71
CA ASN A 348 -17.75 -4.95 0.74
C ASN A 348 -18.71 -6.04 1.24
N GLY A 349 -18.19 -6.94 2.09
CA GLY A 349 -18.98 -8.06 2.63
C GLY A 349 -19.35 -9.14 1.61
N GLN A 350 -18.64 -9.19 0.48
CA GLN A 350 -18.88 -10.17 -0.57
C GLN A 350 -18.47 -11.57 -0.12
N HIS A 351 -19.36 -12.53 -0.33
CA HIS A 351 -19.03 -13.95 -0.32
C HIS A 351 -18.82 -14.41 -1.76
N LEU A 352 -17.68 -15.03 -2.01
CA LEU A 352 -17.33 -15.55 -3.33
C LEU A 352 -17.96 -16.92 -3.55
N GLY A 353 -18.44 -17.17 -4.78
CA GLY A 353 -18.80 -18.51 -5.24
C GLY A 353 -17.58 -19.43 -5.36
N GLU A 354 -17.81 -20.74 -5.52
CA GLU A 354 -16.74 -21.75 -5.56
C GLU A 354 -15.70 -21.50 -6.66
N ASN A 355 -16.12 -20.90 -7.79
CA ASN A 355 -15.27 -20.62 -8.94
C ASN A 355 -15.08 -19.12 -9.18
N GLU A 356 -15.13 -18.30 -8.14
CA GLU A 356 -14.97 -16.85 -8.23
C GLU A 356 -13.71 -16.38 -7.51
N ILE A 357 -13.10 -15.33 -8.06
CA ILE A 357 -11.93 -14.67 -7.50
C ILE A 357 -11.96 -13.18 -7.79
N ASN A 358 -11.60 -12.35 -6.81
CA ASN A 358 -11.38 -10.93 -7.07
C ASN A 358 -10.03 -10.70 -7.76
N TYR A 359 -9.96 -9.67 -8.60
CA TYR A 359 -8.68 -9.24 -9.17
C TYR A 359 -7.81 -8.55 -8.09
N LEU A 360 -6.57 -9.02 -7.89
CA LEU A 360 -5.62 -8.44 -6.94
C LEU A 360 -4.90 -7.22 -7.54
N HIS A 361 -4.54 -6.28 -6.69
CA HIS A 361 -3.68 -5.15 -7.08
C HIS A 361 -2.28 -5.30 -6.50
N LEU A 362 -1.27 -4.85 -7.25
CA LEU A 362 0.14 -4.98 -6.86
C LEU A 362 0.48 -4.33 -5.49
N GLY A 363 -0.34 -3.42 -5.00
CA GLY A 363 -0.13 -2.82 -3.70
C GLY A 363 -0.80 -3.57 -2.54
N ASP A 364 -1.60 -4.60 -2.81
CA ASP A 364 -2.35 -5.31 -1.77
C ASP A 364 -1.43 -6.17 -0.89
N THR A 365 -0.39 -6.79 -1.47
CA THR A 365 0.56 -7.64 -0.73
C THR A 365 1.20 -6.95 0.46
N ARG A 366 1.49 -5.65 0.33
CA ARG A 366 2.05 -4.87 1.43
C ARG A 366 1.07 -4.75 2.61
N HIS A 367 -0.23 -4.59 2.33
CA HIS A 367 -1.27 -4.57 3.36
C HIS A 367 -1.35 -5.93 4.06
N ILE A 368 -1.35 -7.00 3.27
CA ILE A 368 -1.41 -8.37 3.80
C ILE A 368 -0.18 -8.68 4.67
N ALA A 369 1.02 -8.31 4.21
CA ALA A 369 2.25 -8.52 4.98
C ALA A 369 2.22 -7.81 6.33
N LEU A 370 1.72 -6.56 6.37
CA LEU A 370 1.58 -5.81 7.62
C LEU A 370 0.55 -6.44 8.56
N ILE A 371 -0.61 -6.82 8.03
CA ILE A 371 -1.65 -7.50 8.82
C ILE A 371 -1.13 -8.83 9.35
N ASN A 372 -0.44 -9.62 8.53
CA ASN A 372 0.15 -10.88 8.95
C ASN A 372 1.20 -10.69 10.05
N SER A 373 2.11 -9.73 9.90
CA SER A 373 3.12 -9.44 10.91
C SER A 373 2.50 -9.08 12.26
N ILE A 374 1.43 -8.30 12.26
CA ILE A 374 0.70 -7.93 13.48
C ILE A 374 0.01 -9.14 14.11
N LEU A 375 -0.62 -9.99 13.30
CA LEU A 375 -1.29 -11.20 13.77
C LEU A 375 -0.32 -12.24 14.34
N GLU A 376 0.92 -12.25 13.85
CA GLU A 376 1.99 -13.11 14.35
C GLU A 376 2.69 -12.53 15.60
N GLY A 377 2.15 -11.43 16.16
CA GLY A 377 2.64 -10.81 17.37
C GLY A 377 3.85 -9.92 17.18
N ALA A 378 4.21 -9.56 15.94
CA ALA A 378 5.23 -8.57 15.70
C ALA A 378 4.80 -7.22 16.26
N ASN A 379 5.73 -6.52 16.92
CA ASN A 379 5.49 -5.14 17.35
C ASN A 379 5.11 -4.30 16.11
N PRO A 380 3.91 -3.71 16.05
CA PRO A 380 3.47 -2.93 14.90
C PRO A 380 4.35 -1.72 14.57
N ALA A 381 5.09 -1.19 15.53
CA ALA A 381 6.11 -0.19 15.26
C ALA A 381 7.23 -0.79 14.40
N ILE A 382 7.65 -2.04 14.66
CA ILE A 382 8.61 -2.77 13.83
C ILE A 382 8.00 -3.06 12.46
N ALA A 383 6.75 -3.49 12.38
CA ALA A 383 6.06 -3.71 11.11
C ALA A 383 5.95 -2.43 10.28
N ALA A 384 5.68 -1.28 10.91
CA ALA A 384 5.67 0.03 10.27
C ALA A 384 7.06 0.43 9.76
N VAL A 385 8.11 0.22 10.54
CA VAL A 385 9.52 0.47 10.14
C VAL A 385 9.92 -0.44 8.98
N LEU A 386 9.60 -1.74 9.04
CA LEU A 386 9.84 -2.69 7.95
C LEU A 386 9.11 -2.30 6.67
N ALA A 387 7.93 -1.68 6.81
CA ALA A 387 7.20 -1.10 5.69
C ALA A 387 7.80 0.24 5.23
N GLY A 388 8.82 0.79 5.89
CA GLY A 388 9.32 2.12 5.60
C GLY A 388 8.24 3.19 5.80
N GLN A 389 7.46 3.05 6.86
CA GLN A 389 6.46 4.02 7.31
C GLN A 389 6.99 4.64 8.60
N GLU A 390 7.02 5.94 8.66
CA GLU A 390 7.55 6.66 9.82
C GLU A 390 6.46 6.99 10.84
N THR A 391 5.20 6.88 10.43
CA THR A 391 4.08 7.19 11.29
C THR A 391 3.14 5.99 11.43
N PRO A 392 2.78 5.61 12.65
CA PRO A 392 1.81 4.55 12.93
C PRO A 392 0.42 4.77 12.30
N GLU A 393 0.09 6.04 11.97
CA GLU A 393 -1.20 6.43 11.36
C GLU A 393 -1.47 5.75 10.03
N VAL A 394 -0.43 5.57 9.21
CA VAL A 394 -0.58 4.86 7.94
C VAL A 394 -0.85 3.39 8.21
N THR A 395 -0.42 2.89 9.36
CA THR A 395 -0.63 1.50 9.79
C THR A 395 -2.05 1.29 10.31
N ALA A 396 -2.68 2.29 10.92
CA ALA A 396 -4.05 2.21 11.46
C ALA A 396 -5.10 1.81 10.40
N HIS A 397 -4.91 2.20 9.14
CA HIS A 397 -5.79 1.77 8.04
C HIS A 397 -5.78 0.26 7.75
N TYR A 398 -4.80 -0.48 8.27
CA TYR A 398 -4.71 -1.93 8.07
C TYR A 398 -5.51 -2.72 9.10
N TYR A 399 -5.82 -2.13 10.24
CA TYR A 399 -6.46 -2.83 11.35
C TYR A 399 -7.94 -3.15 11.09
N SER A 400 -8.63 -2.34 10.27
CA SER A 400 -10.04 -2.55 9.94
C SER A 400 -10.35 -3.90 9.25
N ASN A 401 -9.33 -4.55 8.70
CA ASN A 401 -9.48 -5.82 7.98
C ASN A 401 -8.96 -7.03 8.78
N ILE A 402 -8.52 -6.85 10.03
CA ILE A 402 -7.94 -7.93 10.84
C ILE A 402 -8.96 -9.03 11.14
N THR A 403 -10.19 -8.65 11.49
CA THR A 403 -11.25 -9.61 11.84
C THR A 403 -11.57 -10.54 10.67
N GLU A 404 -11.72 -9.99 9.46
CA GLU A 404 -12.00 -10.75 8.25
C GLU A 404 -10.85 -11.71 7.91
N LEU A 405 -9.59 -11.26 8.04
CA LEU A 405 -8.43 -12.14 7.84
C LEU A 405 -8.38 -13.29 8.85
N ILE A 406 -8.70 -13.02 10.14
CA ILE A 406 -8.73 -14.04 11.18
C ILE A 406 -9.78 -15.10 10.85
N GLU A 407 -10.98 -14.68 10.46
CA GLU A 407 -12.06 -15.59 10.07
C GLU A 407 -11.63 -16.48 8.88
N CYS A 408 -11.09 -15.89 7.83
CA CYS A 408 -10.61 -16.63 6.67
C CYS A 408 -9.47 -17.60 6.99
N LYS A 409 -8.48 -17.19 7.77
CA LYS A 409 -7.38 -18.08 8.21
C LYS A 409 -7.91 -19.27 9.01
N THR A 410 -8.81 -19.02 9.96
CA THR A 410 -9.40 -20.08 10.79
C THR A 410 -10.20 -21.07 9.95
N TYR A 411 -11.03 -20.60 9.03
CA TYR A 411 -11.80 -21.45 8.12
C TYR A 411 -10.88 -22.36 7.28
N ARG A 412 -9.79 -21.81 6.71
CA ARG A 412 -8.84 -22.61 5.92
C ARG A 412 -8.09 -23.65 6.74
N GLN A 413 -7.71 -23.29 7.96
CA GLN A 413 -7.08 -24.24 8.89
C GLN A 413 -7.99 -25.44 9.16
N LEU A 414 -9.28 -25.18 9.38
CA LEU A 414 -10.28 -26.22 9.59
C LEU A 414 -10.50 -27.08 8.34
N LYS A 415 -10.61 -26.46 7.15
CA LYS A 415 -10.73 -27.20 5.89
C LYS A 415 -9.51 -28.08 5.63
N SER A 416 -8.31 -27.63 6.01
CA SER A 416 -7.07 -28.41 5.88
C SER A 416 -7.04 -29.58 6.87
N LEU A 417 -7.46 -29.38 8.12
CA LEU A 417 -7.57 -30.44 9.13
C LEU A 417 -8.62 -31.48 8.74
N ALA A 418 -9.77 -31.06 8.23
CA ALA A 418 -10.84 -31.94 7.76
C ALA A 418 -10.40 -32.80 6.56
N LYS A 419 -9.45 -32.32 5.74
CA LYS A 419 -8.85 -33.09 4.64
C LYS A 419 -7.72 -34.05 5.09
N GLY A 420 -7.47 -34.16 6.39
CA GLY A 420 -6.47 -35.07 6.97
C GLY A 420 -5.01 -34.62 6.77
N ASN A 421 -4.78 -33.35 6.48
CA ASN A 421 -3.42 -32.81 6.29
C ASN A 421 -2.74 -32.60 7.65
N LYS A 422 -2.00 -33.60 8.11
CA LYS A 422 -1.35 -33.64 9.42
C LYS A 422 -0.20 -32.64 9.61
N ASN A 423 0.26 -32.01 8.52
CA ASN A 423 1.40 -31.09 8.53
C ASN A 423 0.99 -29.62 8.68
N TYR A 424 -0.26 -29.33 8.92
CA TYR A 424 -0.69 -27.96 9.16
C TYR A 424 -0.37 -27.57 10.60
N VAL A 425 0.81 -27.02 10.80
CA VAL A 425 1.20 -26.45 12.10
C VAL A 425 0.55 -25.07 12.20
N ILE A 426 -0.37 -24.92 13.15
CA ILE A 426 -0.81 -23.60 13.58
C ILE A 426 0.38 -22.95 14.26
N ASN A 427 1.03 -21.98 13.60
CA ASN A 427 2.06 -21.16 14.25
C ASN A 427 1.40 -20.36 15.37
N ARG A 428 1.48 -20.88 16.57
CA ARG A 428 1.04 -20.21 17.79
C ARG A 428 2.27 -19.61 18.46
N PRO A 429 2.25 -18.34 18.84
CA PRO A 429 3.21 -17.84 19.82
C PRO A 429 3.07 -18.70 21.07
N SER A 430 4.13 -19.38 21.46
CA SER A 430 4.11 -20.39 22.55
C SER A 430 3.63 -19.84 23.90
N HIS A 431 3.74 -18.51 24.11
CA HIS A 431 3.30 -17.83 25.33
C HIS A 431 1.79 -17.55 25.42
N LEU A 432 1.03 -17.79 24.33
CA LEU A 432 -0.42 -17.57 24.28
C LEU A 432 -1.21 -18.88 24.16
N LEU A 433 -0.53 -20.03 24.24
CA LEU A 433 -1.19 -21.32 24.29
C LEU A 433 -1.76 -21.54 25.68
N ASN A 434 -3.07 -21.39 25.81
CA ASN A 434 -3.78 -21.89 26.99
C ASN A 434 -3.89 -23.43 26.93
N ILE A 435 -2.71 -24.07 26.93
CA ILE A 435 -2.59 -25.52 27.06
C ILE A 435 -2.18 -25.76 28.49
N GLY A 436 -3.04 -26.34 29.25
CA GLY A 436 -2.73 -26.68 30.64
C GLY A 436 -3.98 -26.80 31.49
N GLU A 437 -3.76 -26.88 32.78
CA GLU A 437 -4.81 -26.92 33.76
C GLU A 437 -5.56 -25.57 33.82
N PHE A 438 -6.87 -25.60 33.96
CA PHE A 438 -7.74 -24.45 34.03
C PHE A 438 -8.61 -24.49 35.25
N ILE A 439 -9.18 -23.36 35.62
CA ILE A 439 -10.25 -23.23 36.61
C ILE A 439 -11.57 -23.01 35.85
N THR A 440 -12.60 -23.77 36.17
CA THR A 440 -13.95 -23.51 35.68
C THR A 440 -14.55 -22.36 36.48
N LEU A 441 -15.06 -21.36 35.78
CA LEU A 441 -15.73 -20.19 36.35
C LEU A 441 -17.23 -20.48 36.57
N GLU A 442 -17.94 -19.55 37.24
CA GLU A 442 -19.36 -19.70 37.58
C GLU A 442 -20.29 -19.81 36.35
N ASP A 443 -19.85 -19.32 35.21
CA ASP A 443 -20.56 -19.35 33.92
C ASP A 443 -20.11 -20.52 33.01
N ASP A 444 -19.51 -21.55 33.59
CA ASP A 444 -18.90 -22.69 32.90
C ASP A 444 -17.78 -22.33 31.94
N SER A 445 -17.36 -21.08 31.89
CA SER A 445 -16.17 -20.66 31.16
C SER A 445 -14.88 -21.12 31.87
N ARG A 446 -13.73 -21.01 31.17
CA ARG A 446 -12.45 -21.52 31.67
C ARG A 446 -11.44 -20.39 31.82
N CYS A 447 -10.74 -20.36 32.94
CA CYS A 447 -9.61 -19.48 33.18
C CYS A 447 -8.29 -20.28 33.17
N TYR A 448 -7.37 -19.92 32.29
CA TYR A 448 -6.07 -20.57 32.12
C TYR A 448 -4.92 -19.83 32.81
N SER A 449 -5.20 -18.84 33.66
CA SER A 449 -4.16 -18.14 34.39
C SER A 449 -3.55 -19.03 35.46
N GLU A 450 -2.28 -19.32 35.38
CA GLU A 450 -1.53 -20.09 36.37
C GLU A 450 -1.46 -19.37 37.71
N ARG A 451 -1.40 -18.03 37.72
CA ARG A 451 -1.40 -17.21 38.94
C ARG A 451 -2.73 -17.31 39.65
N VAL A 452 -3.84 -17.10 38.93
CA VAL A 452 -5.20 -17.24 39.52
C VAL A 452 -5.42 -18.63 40.08
N ARG A 453 -4.92 -19.67 39.40
CA ARG A 453 -4.98 -21.06 39.91
C ARG A 453 -4.20 -21.26 41.21
N ARG A 454 -3.13 -20.52 41.43
CA ARG A 454 -2.33 -20.51 42.67
C ARG A 454 -2.89 -19.55 43.73
N GLY A 455 -4.02 -18.91 43.49
CA GLY A 455 -4.62 -17.93 44.39
C GLY A 455 -4.03 -16.53 44.32
N ASP A 456 -3.17 -16.26 43.33
CA ASP A 456 -2.63 -14.92 43.07
C ASP A 456 -3.49 -14.20 42.02
N PHE A 457 -4.27 -13.24 42.47
CA PHE A 457 -5.18 -12.45 41.64
C PHE A 457 -4.59 -11.11 41.18
N SER A 458 -3.29 -10.87 41.37
CA SER A 458 -2.65 -9.59 41.08
C SER A 458 -2.78 -9.16 39.62
N ASP A 459 -2.85 -10.12 38.67
CA ASP A 459 -3.03 -9.88 37.25
C ASP A 459 -4.46 -10.20 36.75
N CYS A 460 -5.39 -10.45 37.65
CA CYS A 460 -6.76 -10.79 37.28
C CYS A 460 -7.55 -9.53 36.92
N CYS A 461 -7.98 -9.40 35.69
CA CYS A 461 -8.74 -8.24 35.22
C CYS A 461 -10.10 -8.07 35.94
N LYS A 462 -10.66 -9.15 36.52
CA LYS A 462 -11.88 -9.09 37.35
C LYS A 462 -11.63 -8.45 38.72
N VAL A 463 -10.39 -8.48 39.23
CA VAL A 463 -10.03 -8.00 40.58
C VAL A 463 -9.23 -6.71 40.53
N CYS A 464 -8.35 -6.55 39.53
CA CYS A 464 -7.38 -5.46 39.42
C CYS A 464 -7.34 -4.88 38.01
N GLY A 465 -8.45 -4.31 37.52
CA GLY A 465 -8.46 -3.55 36.27
C GLY A 465 -7.64 -2.26 36.41
N PRO A 466 -6.99 -1.78 35.33
CA PRO A 466 -6.32 -0.50 35.35
C PRO A 466 -7.35 0.62 35.63
N GLY A 467 -7.18 1.28 36.77
CA GLY A 467 -8.10 2.33 37.24
C GLY A 467 -9.00 1.93 38.40
N GLY A 468 -8.88 0.70 38.95
CA GLY A 468 -9.69 0.23 40.07
C GLY A 468 -11.12 -0.18 39.71
N GLU A 469 -11.43 -0.26 38.42
CA GLU A 469 -12.69 -0.80 37.93
C GLU A 469 -12.64 -2.33 37.88
N ILE A 470 -13.76 -2.98 38.25
CA ILE A 470 -13.91 -4.44 38.17
C ILE A 470 -13.94 -4.80 36.67
N GLY A 471 -12.87 -5.42 36.19
CA GLY A 471 -12.79 -5.88 34.80
C GLY A 471 -13.71 -7.07 34.53
N TYR A 472 -14.02 -7.31 33.28
CA TYR A 472 -14.90 -8.40 32.86
C TYR A 472 -14.09 -9.59 32.36
N CYS A 473 -14.35 -10.81 32.83
CA CYS A 473 -13.59 -12.01 32.46
C CYS A 473 -13.48 -12.28 30.95
N PRO A 474 -14.54 -12.11 30.16
CA PRO A 474 -14.43 -12.20 28.68
C PRO A 474 -13.39 -11.29 28.05
N ASP A 475 -12.98 -10.26 28.79
CA ASP A 475 -11.93 -9.33 28.35
C ASP A 475 -10.51 -9.80 28.70
N CYS A 476 -10.37 -10.90 29.40
CA CYS A 476 -9.09 -11.43 29.83
C CYS A 476 -8.48 -12.38 28.79
N THR A 477 -7.17 -12.27 28.57
CA THR A 477 -6.42 -13.16 27.67
C THR A 477 -6.43 -14.63 28.10
N TYR A 478 -6.67 -14.88 29.39
CA TYR A 478 -6.73 -16.23 29.95
C TYR A 478 -8.15 -16.82 30.02
N HIS A 479 -9.17 -16.04 29.66
CA HIS A 479 -10.57 -16.49 29.66
C HIS A 479 -10.90 -17.25 28.39
N ARG A 480 -11.71 -18.33 28.53
CA ARG A 480 -12.30 -19.07 27.39
C ARG A 480 -13.74 -19.40 27.71
N SER A 481 -14.62 -19.08 26.79
CA SER A 481 -16.04 -19.39 26.93
C SER A 481 -16.35 -20.86 26.64
N ASN A 482 -17.50 -21.33 27.07
CA ASN A 482 -17.93 -22.72 26.92
C ASN A 482 -18.62 -23.03 25.58
N GLY A 483 -18.50 -22.17 24.57
CA GLY A 483 -18.94 -22.43 23.19
C GLY A 483 -20.46 -22.51 22.96
N SER A 484 -21.32 -22.27 23.96
CA SER A 484 -22.77 -22.35 23.81
C SER A 484 -23.45 -21.08 23.28
N VAL A 485 -22.74 -19.95 23.20
CA VAL A 485 -23.31 -18.62 22.83
C VAL A 485 -22.53 -17.97 21.67
N PHE A 486 -22.43 -18.69 20.57
CA PHE A 486 -21.53 -18.36 19.47
C PHE A 486 -21.74 -16.97 18.82
N ARG A 487 -22.98 -16.52 18.59
CA ARG A 487 -23.24 -15.28 17.82
C ARG A 487 -22.95 -14.01 18.62
N ASP A 488 -23.37 -13.96 19.86
CA ASP A 488 -23.22 -12.75 20.66
C ASP A 488 -21.76 -12.54 21.10
N GLU A 489 -21.05 -13.62 21.38
CA GLU A 489 -19.63 -13.55 21.74
C GLU A 489 -18.75 -13.18 20.53
N SER A 490 -19.01 -13.71 19.34
CA SER A 490 -18.29 -13.31 18.11
C SER A 490 -18.39 -11.80 17.89
N ASN A 491 -19.58 -11.24 18.04
CA ASN A 491 -19.79 -9.80 17.91
C ASN A 491 -19.07 -9.01 19.01
N THR A 492 -19.01 -9.55 20.22
CA THR A 492 -18.27 -8.94 21.34
C THR A 492 -16.78 -8.85 21.03
N TYR A 493 -16.17 -9.93 20.53
CA TYR A 493 -14.76 -9.90 20.10
C TYR A 493 -14.51 -8.94 18.94
N LYS A 494 -15.39 -8.90 17.94
CA LYS A 494 -15.29 -7.98 16.81
C LYS A 494 -15.38 -6.52 17.27
N ASN A 495 -16.36 -6.20 18.10
CA ASN A 495 -16.54 -4.85 18.63
C ASN A 495 -15.33 -4.42 19.48
N ARG A 496 -14.75 -5.33 20.24
CA ARG A 496 -13.55 -5.04 21.01
C ARG A 496 -12.35 -4.71 20.12
N ILE A 497 -12.12 -5.50 19.06
CA ILE A 497 -11.06 -5.21 18.09
C ILE A 497 -11.28 -3.83 17.45
N MET A 498 -12.53 -3.49 17.13
CA MET A 498 -12.86 -2.18 16.57
C MET A 498 -12.54 -1.06 17.57
N LEU A 499 -12.93 -1.21 18.84
CA LEU A 499 -12.61 -0.24 19.89
C LEU A 499 -11.10 -0.09 20.12
N ASP A 500 -10.36 -1.18 20.12
CA ASP A 500 -8.90 -1.15 20.25
C ASP A 500 -8.24 -0.49 19.04
N CYS A 501 -8.78 -0.66 17.82
CA CYS A 501 -8.35 0.06 16.62
C CYS A 501 -8.62 1.56 16.73
N GLU A 502 -9.81 1.95 17.19
CA GLU A 502 -10.18 3.36 17.38
C GLU A 502 -9.31 4.03 18.45
N ASN A 503 -9.07 3.33 19.57
CA ASN A 503 -8.19 3.79 20.63
C ASN A 503 -6.76 3.98 20.13
N LEU A 504 -6.20 3.03 19.40
CA LEU A 504 -4.89 3.13 18.79
C LEU A 504 -4.81 4.33 17.84
N THR A 505 -5.83 4.52 17.01
CA THR A 505 -5.92 5.66 16.10
C THR A 505 -5.91 6.98 16.86
N SER A 506 -6.70 7.06 17.94
CA SER A 506 -6.79 8.25 18.80
C SER A 506 -5.46 8.56 19.49
N ILE A 507 -4.79 7.53 20.08
CA ILE A 507 -3.49 7.69 20.73
C ILE A 507 -2.43 8.13 19.71
N THR A 508 -2.44 7.53 18.52
CA THR A 508 -1.51 7.89 17.45
C THR A 508 -1.68 9.35 17.01
N GLU A 509 -2.93 9.84 16.94
CA GLU A 509 -3.20 11.24 16.65
C GLU A 509 -2.75 12.19 17.79
N LYS A 510 -2.87 11.76 19.05
CA LYS A 510 -2.36 12.53 20.21
C LYS A 510 -0.83 12.64 20.17
N VAL A 511 -0.13 11.53 19.97
CA VAL A 511 1.35 11.52 19.88
C VAL A 511 1.84 12.39 18.72
N ARG A 512 1.13 12.39 17.58
CA ARG A 512 1.42 13.29 16.46
C ARG A 512 1.32 14.76 16.83
N LYS A 513 0.40 15.12 17.73
CA LYS A 513 0.24 16.49 18.25
C LYS A 513 1.19 16.79 19.42
N SER A 514 2.17 15.93 19.67
CA SER A 514 3.09 16.02 20.82
C SER A 514 2.36 16.00 22.19
N GLN A 515 1.22 15.32 22.27
CA GLN A 515 0.39 15.23 23.48
C GLN A 515 0.30 13.81 24.06
N GLY A 516 1.21 12.90 23.69
CA GLY A 516 1.24 11.52 24.16
C GLY A 516 2.63 10.90 24.06
N SER A 517 2.81 9.71 24.60
CA SER A 517 4.08 8.99 24.60
C SER A 517 4.11 7.83 23.60
N GLN A 518 5.30 7.44 23.16
CA GLN A 518 5.48 6.23 22.35
C GLN A 518 5.05 4.96 23.12
N GLU A 519 5.13 5.00 24.44
CA GLU A 519 4.74 3.90 25.31
C GLU A 519 3.22 3.65 25.28
N GLU A 520 2.41 4.70 25.22
CA GLU A 520 0.96 4.59 25.05
C GLU A 520 0.59 3.93 23.71
N ILE A 521 1.32 4.23 22.63
CA ILE A 521 1.15 3.55 21.34
C ILE A 521 1.46 2.07 21.49
N LEU A 522 2.60 1.73 22.12
CA LEU A 522 3.00 0.34 22.33
C LEU A 522 1.96 -0.44 23.14
N GLN A 523 1.45 0.14 24.19
CA GLN A 523 0.39 -0.45 25.04
C GLN A 523 -0.90 -0.71 24.24
N ALA A 524 -1.35 0.29 23.47
CA ALA A 524 -2.54 0.15 22.62
C ALA A 524 -2.35 -0.93 21.54
N LEU A 525 -1.14 -1.06 21.00
CA LEU A 525 -0.78 -2.06 20.02
C LEU A 525 -0.76 -3.47 20.62
N LEU A 526 -0.20 -3.64 21.81
CA LEU A 526 -0.20 -4.91 22.54
C LEU A 526 -1.64 -5.34 22.86
N LYS A 527 -2.50 -4.38 23.24
CA LYS A 527 -3.91 -4.64 23.52
C LYS A 527 -4.65 -5.11 22.25
N LEU A 528 -4.48 -4.43 21.12
CA LEU A 528 -5.06 -4.84 19.85
C LEU A 528 -4.58 -6.23 19.40
N SER A 529 -3.29 -6.50 19.53
CA SER A 529 -2.72 -7.81 19.21
C SER A 529 -3.35 -8.91 20.09
N SER A 530 -3.49 -8.66 21.39
CA SER A 530 -4.13 -9.58 22.34
C SER A 530 -5.60 -9.85 22.00
N SER A 531 -6.38 -8.80 21.69
CA SER A 531 -7.80 -8.94 21.31
C SER A 531 -7.97 -9.71 20.00
N SER A 532 -7.13 -9.43 19.01
CA SER A 532 -7.12 -10.15 17.73
C SER A 532 -6.80 -11.63 17.92
N TYR A 533 -5.85 -11.93 18.79
CA TYR A 533 -5.47 -13.29 19.11
C TYR A 533 -6.57 -14.06 19.86
N SER A 534 -7.22 -13.41 20.84
CA SER A 534 -8.33 -13.99 21.58
C SER A 534 -9.50 -14.35 20.66
N TYR A 535 -9.79 -13.50 19.67
CA TYR A 535 -10.81 -13.77 18.66
C TYR A 535 -10.43 -14.95 17.76
N GLN A 536 -9.18 -15.03 17.30
CA GLN A 536 -8.70 -16.17 16.51
C GLN A 536 -8.83 -17.48 17.29
N GLN A 537 -8.49 -17.48 18.56
CA GLN A 537 -8.61 -18.67 19.42
C GLN A 537 -10.08 -19.05 19.66
N PHE A 538 -10.95 -18.07 19.90
CA PHE A 538 -12.39 -18.28 20.01
C PHE A 538 -12.97 -18.96 18.75
N LEU A 539 -12.66 -18.44 17.57
CA LEU A 539 -13.09 -19.03 16.30
C LEU A 539 -12.59 -20.47 16.14
N TYR A 540 -11.34 -20.74 16.51
CA TYR A 540 -10.76 -22.07 16.44
C TYR A 540 -11.48 -23.05 17.37
N GLU A 541 -11.69 -22.70 18.64
CA GLU A 541 -12.32 -23.55 19.64
C GLU A 541 -13.79 -23.84 19.30
N THR A 542 -14.54 -22.83 18.86
CA THR A 542 -15.95 -22.99 18.52
C THR A 542 -16.18 -23.83 17.28
N THR A 543 -15.26 -23.78 16.31
CA THR A 543 -15.41 -24.56 15.08
C THR A 543 -15.01 -26.03 15.30
N ILE A 544 -14.03 -26.31 16.15
CA ILE A 544 -13.69 -27.70 16.51
C ILE A 544 -14.79 -28.35 17.38
N THR A 545 -15.35 -27.60 18.33
CA THR A 545 -16.38 -28.14 19.22
C THR A 545 -17.77 -28.23 18.57
N GLY A 546 -18.08 -27.34 17.62
CA GLY A 546 -19.33 -27.36 16.83
C GLY A 546 -19.40 -28.50 15.83
N GLY A 547 -18.27 -28.86 15.20
CA GLY A 547 -18.20 -29.96 14.23
C GLY A 547 -18.35 -31.37 14.83
N CYS A 548 -18.18 -31.52 16.15
CA CYS A 548 -18.38 -32.80 16.83
C CYS A 548 -19.83 -33.09 17.22
N LYS A 549 -20.74 -32.13 17.07
CA LYS A 549 -22.17 -32.32 17.46
C LYS A 549 -23.10 -32.67 16.31
N GLU A 550 -22.67 -32.61 15.05
CA GLU A 550 -23.48 -32.95 13.87
C GLU A 550 -23.33 -34.40 13.39
N ASN A 551 -22.49 -35.23 14.03
CA ASN A 551 -22.32 -36.66 13.71
C ASN A 551 -22.55 -37.58 14.90
N GLY A 552 -23.53 -37.28 15.74
CA GLY A 552 -24.00 -38.13 16.81
C GLY A 552 -25.47 -38.51 16.64
#